data_198e806850d8f6b561f150c23cb84e93
#
_entry.id   198e806850d8f6b561f150c23cb84e93
#
_cell.length_a   1.000
_cell.length_b   1.000
_cell.length_c   1.000
_cell.angle_alpha   90.00
_cell.angle_beta   90.00
_cell.angle_gamma   90.00
#
_symmetry.space_group_name_H-M   'P 1'
#
loop_
_entity.id
_entity.type
_entity.pdbx_description
1 polymer ?
#
loop_
_entity_poly.entity_id
_entity_poly.type
_entity_poly.pdbx_seq_one_letter_code
_entity_poly.pdbx_strand_id
1 'polypeptide(L)'
;MILQSLVKLYEILQGEGRVSELGWESVDISYRILLNTEGNLLGIIKLDDTENYRKFEGELVLWRIVTGNRQRSGKNPIAYFLCDSPIYLLGLSAKGSEKQSENRLNQEKAQDYFNRSKGLHHQILDGCKVNEAKAVLKFFDLWDVNKVKENPIIQKNLPDLYKAKNMIFSVDGKDVHTVPEIKTAWDNFIKEKNIKNKDHLGCCLVTGKEKQIIGRLHPVIKKVIGSHPKGALLVSFDKRSFESYGHDEGQGLNAPVSEYAAFAYGTALNCLLDDKKHVRMIGGTTIVYWAEKAKSAYQDIFNIFLSGEKESGRVSDQDLKGIITNILRGMPADLENVVIDPQAVSYTHLRAHETELHL
;
A
#
# COMPACT_ATOMS: atom_id res chain seq x y z
N MET A 1 -4.06 -23.61 -0.48
CA MET A 1 -5.11 -22.66 -0.03
C MET A 1 -4.89 -21.31 -0.68
N ILE A 2 -5.97 -20.57 -0.97
CA ILE A 2 -5.91 -19.33 -1.78
C ILE A 2 -4.97 -18.26 -1.19
N LEU A 3 -4.99 -18.03 0.13
CA LEU A 3 -4.10 -17.07 0.78
C LEU A 3 -2.62 -17.44 0.67
N GLN A 4 -2.30 -18.75 0.71
CA GLN A 4 -0.93 -19.21 0.49
C GLN A 4 -0.45 -18.94 -0.94
N SER A 5 -1.32 -19.20 -1.94
CA SER A 5 -1.00 -18.90 -3.34
C SER A 5 -0.83 -17.40 -3.58
N LEU A 6 -1.63 -16.55 -2.91
CA LEU A 6 -1.46 -15.10 -2.98
C LEU A 6 -0.15 -14.63 -2.32
N VAL A 7 0.28 -15.25 -1.20
CA VAL A 7 1.58 -14.93 -0.58
C VAL A 7 2.73 -15.33 -1.51
N LYS A 8 2.66 -16.50 -2.16
CA LYS A 8 3.67 -16.89 -3.17
C LYS A 8 3.70 -15.93 -4.36
N LEU A 9 2.52 -15.53 -4.84
CA LEU A 9 2.44 -14.54 -5.91
C LEU A 9 3.07 -13.21 -5.48
N TYR A 10 2.82 -12.75 -4.25
CA TYR A 10 3.46 -11.55 -3.72
C TYR A 10 4.99 -11.65 -3.78
N GLU A 11 5.56 -12.79 -3.35
CA GLU A 11 7.01 -13.01 -3.36
C GLU A 11 7.60 -12.93 -4.78
N ILE A 12 6.86 -13.44 -5.78
CA ILE A 12 7.24 -13.33 -7.19
C ILE A 12 7.19 -11.87 -7.66
N LEU A 13 6.05 -11.20 -7.43
CA LEU A 13 5.85 -9.80 -7.82
C LEU A 13 6.84 -8.85 -7.15
N GLN A 14 7.21 -9.14 -5.90
CA GLN A 14 8.23 -8.38 -5.16
C GLN A 14 9.61 -8.58 -5.77
N GLY A 15 9.98 -9.83 -6.11
CA GLY A 15 11.23 -10.13 -6.80
C GLY A 15 11.35 -9.46 -8.18
N GLU A 16 10.22 -9.20 -8.84
CA GLU A 16 10.13 -8.46 -10.10
C GLU A 16 10.06 -6.92 -9.90
N GLY A 17 10.03 -6.43 -8.67
CA GLY A 17 9.87 -4.99 -8.37
C GLY A 17 8.49 -4.42 -8.69
N ARG A 18 7.46 -5.25 -8.86
CA ARG A 18 6.10 -4.84 -9.26
C ARG A 18 5.20 -4.43 -8.10
N VAL A 19 5.57 -4.83 -6.90
CA VAL A 19 4.84 -4.51 -5.66
C VAL A 19 5.79 -4.04 -4.58
N SER A 20 5.27 -3.24 -3.67
CA SER A 20 6.04 -2.70 -2.55
C SER A 20 6.38 -3.77 -1.52
N GLU A 21 7.52 -3.58 -0.84
CA GLU A 21 7.91 -4.39 0.32
C GLU A 21 7.07 -4.07 1.55
N LEU A 22 7.11 -4.95 2.55
CA LEU A 22 6.45 -4.69 3.83
C LEU A 22 6.97 -3.39 4.45
N GLY A 23 6.03 -2.52 4.82
CA GLY A 23 6.37 -1.18 5.35
C GLY A 23 6.44 -0.08 4.31
N TRP A 24 6.30 -0.43 3.03
CA TRP A 24 6.33 0.50 1.91
C TRP A 24 5.01 0.48 1.15
N GLU A 25 4.62 1.60 0.59
CA GLU A 25 3.39 1.75 -0.21
C GLU A 25 3.64 2.71 -1.37
N SER A 26 3.14 2.38 -2.55
CA SER A 26 3.11 3.31 -3.68
C SER A 26 1.98 4.31 -3.50
N VAL A 27 2.26 5.59 -3.60
CA VAL A 27 1.25 6.67 -3.60
C VAL A 27 1.62 7.77 -4.60
N ASP A 28 0.60 8.55 -4.99
CA ASP A 28 0.79 9.70 -5.85
C ASP A 28 1.46 10.84 -5.08
N ILE A 29 2.52 11.40 -5.65
CA ILE A 29 3.24 12.55 -5.11
C ILE A 29 2.90 13.79 -5.94
N SER A 30 2.53 14.86 -5.27
CA SER A 30 2.19 16.12 -5.93
C SER A 30 3.37 17.09 -6.01
N TYR A 31 4.27 17.06 -5.01
CA TYR A 31 5.35 18.04 -4.91
C TYR A 31 6.62 17.46 -4.33
N ARG A 32 7.74 18.06 -4.72
CA ARG A 32 9.07 17.81 -4.19
C ARG A 32 9.56 19.04 -3.44
N ILE A 33 9.96 18.85 -2.18
CA ILE A 33 10.59 19.89 -1.32
C ILE A 33 12.09 19.80 -1.54
N LEU A 34 12.68 20.83 -2.11
CA LEU A 34 14.13 20.90 -2.35
C LEU A 34 14.85 21.50 -1.15
N LEU A 35 15.78 20.77 -0.61
CA LEU A 35 16.66 21.21 0.48
C LEU A 35 18.12 21.23 0.01
N ASN A 36 18.92 22.10 0.62
CA ASN A 36 20.37 21.94 0.58
C ASN A 36 20.86 21.06 1.76
N THR A 37 22.15 20.72 1.81
CA THR A 37 22.77 19.92 2.89
C THR A 37 22.69 20.59 4.27
N GLU A 38 22.46 21.91 4.33
CA GLU A 38 22.24 22.65 5.59
C GLU A 38 20.78 22.63 6.07
N GLY A 39 19.87 21.97 5.32
CA GLY A 39 18.45 21.89 5.65
C GLY A 39 17.63 23.13 5.27
N ASN A 40 18.19 24.06 4.51
CA ASN A 40 17.44 25.23 4.05
C ASN A 40 16.55 24.85 2.87
N LEU A 41 15.32 25.38 2.87
CA LEU A 41 14.39 25.25 1.76
C LEU A 41 14.87 26.07 0.56
N LEU A 42 15.18 25.38 -0.55
CA LEU A 42 15.59 26.01 -1.82
C LEU A 42 14.41 26.24 -2.77
N GLY A 43 13.41 25.38 -2.70
CA GLY A 43 12.26 25.44 -3.61
C GLY A 43 11.24 24.34 -3.39
N ILE A 44 10.11 24.47 -4.06
CA ILE A 44 9.07 23.45 -4.16
C ILE A 44 8.78 23.25 -5.63
N ILE A 45 8.95 22.01 -6.11
CA ILE A 45 8.68 21.65 -7.50
C ILE A 45 7.37 20.88 -7.55
N LYS A 46 6.44 21.32 -8.37
CA LYS A 46 5.25 20.57 -8.73
C LYS A 46 5.65 19.44 -9.67
N LEU A 47 5.22 18.23 -9.36
CA LEU A 47 5.37 17.07 -10.20
C LEU A 47 4.11 17.01 -11.06
N ASP A 48 4.20 17.43 -12.32
CA ASP A 48 3.07 17.43 -13.23
C ASP A 48 2.79 16.02 -13.75
N ASP A 49 1.53 15.76 -14.17
CA ASP A 49 1.06 14.51 -14.81
C ASP A 49 1.71 14.28 -16.20
N THR A 50 2.92 14.77 -16.43
CA THR A 50 3.66 14.57 -17.67
C THR A 50 4.18 13.13 -17.77
N GLU A 51 4.51 12.69 -18.99
CA GLU A 51 4.99 11.32 -19.27
C GLU A 51 6.15 10.86 -18.37
N ASN A 52 6.93 11.79 -17.82
CA ASN A 52 8.01 11.48 -16.89
C ASN A 52 7.52 11.06 -15.51
N TYR A 53 6.37 11.53 -15.07
CA TYR A 53 5.75 11.14 -13.80
C TYR A 53 5.26 9.68 -13.84
N ARG A 54 4.64 9.25 -14.94
CA ARG A 54 4.22 7.85 -15.13
C ARG A 54 5.37 6.85 -15.17
N LYS A 55 6.57 7.26 -15.60
CA LYS A 55 7.77 6.40 -15.52
C LYS A 55 8.25 6.16 -14.10
N PHE A 56 7.89 7.03 -13.15
CA PHE A 56 8.20 6.86 -11.73
C PHE A 56 7.12 6.11 -10.95
N GLU A 57 5.96 5.80 -11.53
CA GLU A 57 4.88 5.06 -10.87
C GLU A 57 5.30 3.71 -10.31
N GLY A 58 6.34 3.08 -10.87
CA GLY A 58 6.89 1.81 -10.38
C GLY A 58 7.99 1.94 -9.31
N GLU A 59 8.54 3.15 -9.10
CA GLU A 59 9.70 3.38 -8.23
C GLU A 59 9.39 4.23 -6.99
N LEU A 60 8.26 4.93 -6.98
CA LEU A 60 7.87 5.78 -5.86
C LEU A 60 7.20 4.97 -4.75
N VAL A 61 8.04 4.40 -3.94
CA VAL A 61 7.65 3.65 -2.75
C VAL A 61 7.52 4.58 -1.59
N LEU A 62 6.34 4.65 -1.00
CA LEU A 62 6.01 5.53 0.09
C LEU A 62 5.84 4.80 1.40
N TRP A 63 6.23 5.47 2.42
CA TRP A 63 6.52 4.99 3.74
C TRP A 63 5.35 5.25 4.67
N ARG A 64 4.54 4.25 4.91
CA ARG A 64 3.58 4.28 6.00
C ARG A 64 4.05 3.33 7.08
N ILE A 65 3.96 3.77 8.33
CA ILE A 65 4.03 2.83 9.45
C ILE A 65 2.86 1.88 9.26
N VAL A 66 3.16 0.59 9.05
CA VAL A 66 2.15 -0.47 9.02
C VAL A 66 1.68 -0.69 10.46
N THR A 67 0.87 0.22 10.95
CA THR A 67 -0.02 -0.07 12.07
C THR A 67 -1.32 -0.51 11.44
N GLY A 68 -1.92 -1.57 11.92
CA GLY A 68 -3.13 -2.16 11.36
C GLY A 68 -4.32 -1.22 11.16
N ASN A 69 -4.24 0.02 11.57
CA ASN A 69 -5.24 1.06 11.37
C ASN A 69 -4.64 2.22 10.59
N ARG A 70 -4.70 2.15 9.26
CA ARG A 70 -4.17 3.13 8.32
C ARG A 70 -5.02 4.39 8.19
N GLN A 71 -6.10 4.52 8.94
CA GLN A 71 -6.96 5.69 8.87
C GLN A 71 -6.48 6.74 9.86
N ARG A 72 -6.06 7.90 9.33
CA ARG A 72 -5.91 9.10 10.15
C ARG A 72 -7.29 9.50 10.67
N SER A 73 -7.52 9.32 11.97
CA SER A 73 -8.67 9.92 12.63
C SER A 73 -8.29 11.31 13.14
N GLY A 74 -9.25 12.24 13.15
CA GLY A 74 -9.02 13.56 13.74
C GLY A 74 -8.64 13.53 15.23
N LYS A 75 -8.88 12.40 15.92
CA LYS A 75 -8.55 12.20 17.33
C LYS A 75 -7.11 11.71 17.55
N ASN A 76 -6.50 11.05 16.57
CA ASN A 76 -5.13 10.55 16.68
C ASN A 76 -4.40 10.71 15.34
N PRO A 77 -3.88 11.91 15.06
CA PRO A 77 -3.15 12.19 13.84
C PRO A 77 -1.80 11.46 13.84
N ILE A 78 -1.57 10.65 12.82
CA ILE A 78 -0.33 9.90 12.61
C ILE A 78 0.47 10.56 11.51
N ALA A 79 1.73 10.91 11.78
CA ALA A 79 2.68 11.38 10.77
C ALA A 79 3.22 10.21 9.95
N TYR A 80 3.52 10.46 8.68
CA TYR A 80 4.20 9.50 7.81
C TYR A 80 5.66 9.92 7.58
N PHE A 81 6.51 8.93 7.41
CA PHE A 81 7.93 9.14 7.23
C PHE A 81 8.23 9.61 5.80
N LEU A 82 9.01 10.69 5.64
CA LEU A 82 9.50 11.31 4.39
C LEU A 82 8.46 11.71 3.34
N CYS A 83 7.25 11.20 3.44
CA CYS A 83 6.20 11.54 2.48
C CYS A 83 4.88 11.79 3.19
N ASP A 84 4.41 13.03 3.15
CA ASP A 84 3.17 13.42 3.79
C ASP A 84 2.57 14.68 3.16
N SER A 85 1.40 15.09 3.64
CA SER A 85 0.73 16.31 3.21
C SER A 85 1.42 17.58 3.76
N PRO A 86 1.18 18.74 3.14
CA PRO A 86 1.83 20.01 3.53
C PRO A 86 1.66 20.39 5.01
N ILE A 87 0.56 19.98 5.66
CA ILE A 87 0.34 20.26 7.08
C ILE A 87 1.33 19.52 7.99
N TYR A 88 1.79 18.33 7.60
CA TYR A 88 2.77 17.55 8.36
C TYR A 88 4.21 17.92 8.03
N LEU A 89 4.52 18.23 6.76
CA LEU A 89 5.91 18.46 6.36
C LEU A 89 6.30 19.94 6.44
N LEU A 90 5.35 20.86 6.28
CA LEU A 90 5.59 22.29 6.29
C LEU A 90 4.88 23.02 7.44
N GLY A 91 3.96 22.36 8.14
CA GLY A 91 3.09 23.02 9.10
C GLY A 91 2.12 24.02 8.44
N LEU A 92 1.79 23.79 7.15
CA LEU A 92 0.88 24.67 6.44
C LEU A 92 -0.56 24.42 6.90
N SER A 93 -1.11 25.36 7.67
CA SER A 93 -2.50 25.30 8.11
C SER A 93 -3.47 25.44 6.90
N ALA A 94 -4.69 24.97 7.04
CA ALA A 94 -5.73 25.10 6.02
C ALA A 94 -5.89 26.56 5.56
N LYS A 95 -6.50 26.75 4.38
CA LYS A 95 -6.83 28.09 3.85
C LYS A 95 -7.58 28.86 4.93
N GLY A 96 -7.17 30.11 5.14
CA GLY A 96 -7.75 30.96 6.18
C GLY A 96 -9.27 31.07 6.10
N SER A 97 -9.91 31.10 7.27
CA SER A 97 -11.31 31.41 7.44
C SER A 97 -11.49 32.88 7.83
N GLU A 98 -12.68 33.44 7.59
CA GLU A 98 -13.03 34.78 8.06
C GLU A 98 -13.10 34.85 9.59
N LYS A 99 -13.28 33.69 10.24
CA LYS A 99 -13.36 33.59 11.71
C LYS A 99 -11.96 33.45 12.31
N GLN A 100 -11.56 34.41 13.11
CA GLN A 100 -10.25 34.43 13.78
C GLN A 100 -10.02 33.20 14.70
N SER A 101 -11.07 32.72 15.38
CA SER A 101 -11.02 31.52 16.23
C SER A 101 -10.68 30.24 15.43
N GLU A 102 -11.25 30.08 14.24
CA GLU A 102 -10.95 28.94 13.35
C GLU A 102 -9.52 28.99 12.83
N ASN A 103 -9.01 30.19 12.52
CA ASN A 103 -7.64 30.39 12.08
C ASN A 103 -6.63 29.99 13.17
N ARG A 104 -6.90 30.34 14.43
CA ARG A 104 -6.06 29.95 15.57
C ARG A 104 -6.06 28.44 15.78
N LEU A 105 -7.22 27.81 15.77
CA LEU A 105 -7.35 26.36 15.89
C LEU A 105 -6.63 25.61 14.76
N ASN A 106 -6.74 26.12 13.53
CA ASN A 106 -6.03 25.56 12.37
C ASN A 106 -4.51 25.70 12.50
N GLN A 107 -4.03 26.80 13.08
CA GLN A 107 -2.61 27.01 13.33
C GLN A 107 -2.07 26.07 14.42
N GLU A 108 -2.76 25.95 15.55
CA GLU A 108 -2.40 25.04 16.63
C GLU A 108 -2.36 23.60 16.15
N LYS A 109 -3.34 23.20 15.33
CA LYS A 109 -3.37 21.87 14.71
C LYS A 109 -2.20 21.66 13.74
N ALA A 110 -1.86 22.64 12.92
CA ALA A 110 -0.73 22.54 12.00
C ALA A 110 0.60 22.41 12.75
N GLN A 111 0.77 23.12 13.85
CA GLN A 111 1.93 23.01 14.72
C GLN A 111 2.04 21.61 15.35
N ASP A 112 0.94 21.05 15.88
CA ASP A 112 0.92 19.70 16.45
C ASP A 112 1.30 18.65 15.41
N TYR A 113 0.72 18.74 14.21
CA TYR A 113 0.98 17.78 13.13
C TYR A 113 2.44 17.84 12.64
N PHE A 114 2.98 19.06 12.50
CA PHE A 114 4.39 19.25 12.15
C PHE A 114 5.32 18.68 13.24
N ASN A 115 5.03 18.95 14.52
CA ASN A 115 5.82 18.44 15.64
C ASN A 115 5.81 16.91 15.69
N ARG A 116 4.68 16.26 15.39
CA ARG A 116 4.60 14.80 15.27
C ARG A 116 5.45 14.27 14.12
N SER A 117 5.44 14.97 12.98
CA SER A 117 6.28 14.63 11.84
C SER A 117 7.77 14.79 12.19
N LYS A 118 8.14 15.93 12.78
CA LYS A 118 9.49 16.18 13.29
C LYS A 118 9.95 15.07 14.24
N GLY A 119 9.15 14.75 15.27
CA GLY A 119 9.49 13.72 16.24
C GLY A 119 9.67 12.34 15.60
N LEU A 120 8.84 11.96 14.64
CA LEU A 120 8.99 10.71 13.90
C LEU A 120 10.30 10.67 13.10
N HIS A 121 10.63 11.75 12.39
CA HIS A 121 11.85 11.81 11.58
C HIS A 121 13.11 11.75 12.46
N HIS A 122 13.13 12.45 13.59
CA HIS A 122 14.21 12.30 14.58
C HIS A 122 14.33 10.87 15.10
N GLN A 123 13.22 10.25 15.50
CA GLN A 123 13.24 8.88 16.02
C GLN A 123 13.85 7.87 15.02
N ILE A 124 13.72 8.12 13.70
CA ILE A 124 14.20 7.21 12.67
C ILE A 124 15.61 7.59 12.19
N LEU A 125 15.89 8.88 12.02
CA LEU A 125 17.07 9.37 11.31
C LEU A 125 18.22 9.84 12.21
N ASP A 126 18.04 10.05 13.52
CA ASP A 126 19.12 10.56 14.39
C ASP A 126 20.39 9.72 14.34
N GLY A 127 20.27 8.41 14.09
CA GLY A 127 21.43 7.52 13.92
C GLY A 127 22.03 7.50 12.50
N CYS A 128 21.39 8.14 11.52
CA CYS A 128 21.83 8.13 10.12
C CYS A 128 22.96 9.16 9.88
N LYS A 129 24.09 8.69 9.31
CA LYS A 129 25.25 9.54 9.07
C LYS A 129 25.23 10.26 7.71
N VAL A 130 24.33 9.89 6.80
CA VAL A 130 24.25 10.45 5.45
C VAL A 130 23.77 11.90 5.46
N ASN A 131 24.24 12.68 4.51
CA ASN A 131 23.96 14.11 4.44
C ASN A 131 22.48 14.39 4.22
N GLU A 132 21.80 13.57 3.41
CA GLU A 132 20.38 13.69 3.12
C GLU A 132 19.52 13.55 4.39
N ALA A 133 19.85 12.60 5.27
CA ALA A 133 19.17 12.44 6.57
C ALA A 133 19.39 13.66 7.47
N LYS A 134 20.64 14.12 7.59
CA LYS A 134 21.00 15.30 8.38
C LYS A 134 20.32 16.56 7.87
N ALA A 135 20.21 16.74 6.55
CA ALA A 135 19.54 17.88 5.93
C ALA A 135 18.04 17.90 6.29
N VAL A 136 17.37 16.77 6.24
CA VAL A 136 15.95 16.65 6.64
C VAL A 136 15.76 16.99 8.12
N LEU A 137 16.61 16.47 9.00
CA LEU A 137 16.54 16.77 10.43
C LEU A 137 16.78 18.25 10.72
N LYS A 138 17.83 18.84 10.11
CA LYS A 138 18.11 20.28 10.20
C LYS A 138 16.93 21.12 9.70
N PHE A 139 16.29 20.70 8.59
CA PHE A 139 15.10 21.39 8.10
C PHE A 139 14.00 21.41 9.16
N PHE A 140 13.67 20.27 9.78
CA PHE A 140 12.65 20.21 10.81
C PHE A 140 13.03 21.02 12.06
N ASP A 141 14.33 21.16 12.36
CA ASP A 141 14.82 21.93 13.51
C ASP A 141 14.78 23.44 13.29
N LEU A 142 15.10 23.89 12.07
CA LEU A 142 15.20 25.31 11.70
C LEU A 142 13.87 25.91 11.23
N TRP A 143 12.91 25.06 10.81
CA TRP A 143 11.68 25.50 10.20
C TRP A 143 10.69 26.07 11.22
N ASP A 144 10.30 27.34 11.01
CA ASP A 144 9.31 28.05 11.84
C ASP A 144 7.90 27.98 11.20
N VAL A 145 7.05 27.13 11.77
CA VAL A 145 5.66 26.95 11.33
C VAL A 145 4.84 28.25 11.40
N ASN A 146 5.17 29.15 12.34
CA ASN A 146 4.45 30.42 12.47
C ASN A 146 4.70 31.37 11.28
N LYS A 147 5.87 31.23 10.65
CA LYS A 147 6.31 32.04 9.50
C LYS A 147 6.13 31.33 8.16
N VAL A 148 5.52 30.14 8.12
CA VAL A 148 5.39 29.36 6.89
C VAL A 148 4.74 30.15 5.76
N LYS A 149 3.68 30.92 6.05
CA LYS A 149 2.95 31.73 5.05
C LYS A 149 3.70 33.02 4.62
N GLU A 150 4.73 33.40 5.36
CA GLU A 150 5.57 34.56 5.02
C GLU A 150 6.74 34.17 4.10
N ASN A 151 7.05 32.86 4.03
CA ASN A 151 8.14 32.35 3.21
C ASN A 151 7.84 32.58 1.71
N PRO A 152 8.72 33.26 0.94
CA PRO A 152 8.46 33.61 -0.46
C PRO A 152 8.24 32.39 -1.37
N ILE A 153 8.93 31.25 -1.08
CA ILE A 153 8.79 30.00 -1.83
C ILE A 153 7.41 29.40 -1.60
N ILE A 154 6.93 29.45 -0.36
CA ILE A 154 5.60 28.97 0.00
C ILE A 154 4.53 29.87 -0.62
N GLN A 155 4.67 31.18 -0.52
CA GLN A 155 3.71 32.15 -1.07
C GLN A 155 3.48 31.94 -2.56
N LYS A 156 4.55 31.73 -3.33
CA LYS A 156 4.49 31.52 -4.78
C LYS A 156 3.64 30.27 -5.13
N ASN A 157 3.64 29.25 -4.28
CA ASN A 157 2.99 27.96 -4.51
C ASN A 157 1.71 27.77 -3.67
N LEU A 158 1.33 28.75 -2.88
CA LEU A 158 0.31 28.63 -1.83
C LEU A 158 -1.05 28.08 -2.31
N PRO A 159 -1.65 28.55 -3.43
CA PRO A 159 -2.94 28.07 -3.90
C PRO A 159 -2.95 26.57 -4.23
N ASP A 160 -1.83 26.09 -4.75
CA ASP A 160 -1.66 24.71 -5.17
C ASP A 160 -1.32 23.80 -3.97
N LEU A 161 -0.51 24.30 -3.03
CA LEU A 161 -0.15 23.55 -1.81
C LEU A 161 -1.36 23.23 -0.93
N TYR A 162 -2.41 24.07 -0.94
CA TYR A 162 -3.65 23.75 -0.25
C TYR A 162 -4.40 22.53 -0.82
N LYS A 163 -4.10 22.17 -2.08
CA LYS A 163 -4.69 21.02 -2.77
C LYS A 163 -3.75 19.81 -2.82
N ALA A 164 -2.48 20.01 -2.43
CA ALA A 164 -1.46 18.98 -2.48
C ALA A 164 -1.81 17.82 -1.54
N LYS A 165 -1.68 16.58 -2.06
CA LYS A 165 -1.93 15.37 -1.27
C LYS A 165 -0.69 14.93 -0.52
N ASN A 166 0.40 14.69 -1.25
CA ASN A 166 1.66 14.17 -0.70
C ASN A 166 2.83 14.97 -1.28
N MET A 167 3.84 15.16 -0.44
CA MET A 167 5.11 15.79 -0.79
C MET A 167 6.25 14.90 -0.31
N ILE A 168 7.39 14.97 -1.00
CA ILE A 168 8.64 14.27 -0.62
C ILE A 168 9.78 15.27 -0.48
N PHE A 169 10.85 14.84 0.21
CA PHE A 169 12.10 15.60 0.32
C PHE A 169 13.10 15.19 -0.75
N SER A 170 13.80 16.16 -1.31
CA SER A 170 14.97 15.98 -2.16
C SER A 170 16.11 16.87 -1.66
N VAL A 171 17.31 16.33 -1.56
CA VAL A 171 18.52 17.04 -1.13
C VAL A 171 19.52 16.97 -2.27
N ASP A 172 19.99 18.15 -2.73
CA ASP A 172 20.92 18.28 -3.84
C ASP A 172 20.51 17.46 -5.09
N GLY A 173 19.20 17.44 -5.38
CA GLY A 173 18.63 16.76 -6.55
C GLY A 173 18.38 15.26 -6.37
N LYS A 174 18.73 14.70 -5.22
CA LYS A 174 18.50 13.28 -4.90
C LYS A 174 17.30 13.12 -3.96
N ASP A 175 16.34 12.29 -4.33
CA ASP A 175 15.18 12.04 -3.49
C ASP A 175 15.57 11.23 -2.25
N VAL A 176 15.25 11.77 -1.07
CA VAL A 176 15.74 11.26 0.21
C VAL A 176 15.29 9.82 0.49
N HIS A 177 14.09 9.46 0.07
CA HIS A 177 13.54 8.11 0.26
C HIS A 177 14.26 7.03 -0.57
N THR A 178 15.05 7.40 -1.59
CA THR A 178 15.81 6.46 -2.42
C THR A 178 17.18 6.12 -1.83
N VAL A 179 17.59 6.80 -0.76
CA VAL A 179 18.90 6.61 -0.12
C VAL A 179 18.93 5.30 0.67
N PRO A 180 19.83 4.35 0.35
CA PRO A 180 19.83 3.00 0.95
C PRO A 180 19.94 3.00 2.48
N GLU A 181 20.75 3.88 3.06
CA GLU A 181 20.94 3.98 4.50
C GLU A 181 19.66 4.46 5.21
N ILE A 182 18.93 5.37 4.58
CA ILE A 182 17.65 5.86 5.09
C ILE A 182 16.59 4.76 4.99
N LYS A 183 16.59 4.00 3.89
CA LYS A 183 15.75 2.82 3.72
C LYS A 183 16.02 1.81 4.84
N THR A 184 17.28 1.52 5.09
CA THR A 184 17.69 0.60 6.16
C THR A 184 17.25 1.09 7.55
N ALA A 185 17.35 2.39 7.82
CA ALA A 185 16.92 2.97 9.09
C ALA A 185 15.41 2.80 9.30
N TRP A 186 14.62 3.01 8.27
CA TRP A 186 13.17 2.76 8.30
C TRP A 186 12.83 1.29 8.56
N ASP A 187 13.45 0.38 7.81
CA ASP A 187 13.21 -1.07 7.95
C ASP A 187 13.57 -1.56 9.37
N ASN A 188 14.65 -1.04 9.94
CA ASN A 188 15.03 -1.34 11.32
C ASN A 188 14.03 -0.78 12.33
N PHE A 189 13.56 0.46 12.12
CA PHE A 189 12.54 1.07 12.96
C PHE A 189 11.23 0.25 12.98
N ILE A 190 10.78 -0.24 11.82
CA ILE A 190 9.61 -1.12 11.73
C ILE A 190 9.85 -2.42 12.48
N LYS A 191 11.00 -3.07 12.26
CA LYS A 191 11.35 -4.31 12.96
C LYS A 191 11.34 -4.13 14.48
N GLU A 192 11.95 -3.06 14.99
CA GLU A 192 11.98 -2.77 16.43
C GLU A 192 10.60 -2.51 17.01
N LYS A 193 9.75 -1.77 16.26
CA LYS A 193 8.38 -1.49 16.66
C LYS A 193 7.55 -2.77 16.73
N ASN A 194 7.74 -3.67 15.77
CA ASN A 194 7.09 -4.97 15.73
C ASN A 194 7.58 -5.88 16.87
N ILE A 195 8.86 -5.80 17.26
CA ILE A 195 9.42 -6.55 18.41
C ILE A 195 8.82 -6.06 19.74
N LYS A 196 8.50 -4.77 19.86
CA LYS A 196 7.86 -4.23 21.06
C LYS A 196 6.39 -4.67 21.20
N ASN A 197 5.75 -5.06 20.10
CA ASN A 197 4.39 -5.62 20.09
C ASN A 197 4.37 -7.16 20.32
N LYS A 198 5.26 -7.69 21.17
CA LYS A 198 5.43 -9.13 21.45
C LYS A 198 4.20 -9.85 22.00
N ASP A 199 3.15 -9.14 22.37
CA ASP A 199 1.96 -9.70 23.02
C ASP A 199 1.14 -10.65 22.13
N HIS A 200 1.44 -10.71 20.83
CA HIS A 200 0.68 -11.48 19.85
C HIS A 200 1.56 -12.34 18.95
N LEU A 201 2.47 -13.12 19.55
CA LEU A 201 3.23 -14.12 18.81
C LEU A 201 2.41 -15.42 18.68
N GLY A 202 2.34 -15.98 17.48
CA GLY A 202 1.60 -17.20 17.22
C GLY A 202 2.08 -17.97 15.99
N CYS A 203 1.42 -19.08 15.71
CA CYS A 203 1.59 -19.80 14.46
C CYS A 203 0.70 -19.14 13.38
N CYS A 204 1.29 -18.78 12.26
CA CYS A 204 0.56 -18.20 11.13
C CYS A 204 -0.22 -19.29 10.37
N LEU A 205 -1.53 -19.21 10.31
CA LEU A 205 -2.39 -20.19 9.60
C LEU A 205 -2.13 -20.21 8.08
N VAL A 206 -1.58 -19.15 7.51
CA VAL A 206 -1.30 -19.07 6.06
C VAL A 206 0.05 -19.69 5.72
N THR A 207 1.09 -19.36 6.48
CA THR A 207 2.47 -19.81 6.18
C THR A 207 2.91 -21.03 6.97
N GLY A 208 2.19 -21.40 8.04
CA GLY A 208 2.58 -22.45 8.97
C GLY A 208 3.80 -22.12 9.83
N LYS A 209 4.34 -20.91 9.74
CA LYS A 209 5.52 -20.48 10.51
C LYS A 209 5.11 -20.13 11.94
N GLU A 210 5.87 -20.68 12.90
CA GLU A 210 5.71 -20.38 14.33
C GLU A 210 6.38 -19.06 14.72
N LYS A 211 6.01 -18.56 15.90
CA LYS A 211 6.59 -17.34 16.51
C LYS A 211 6.54 -16.11 15.59
N GLN A 212 5.47 -16.05 14.80
CA GLN A 212 5.22 -14.89 13.94
C GLN A 212 4.40 -13.83 14.70
N ILE A 213 4.63 -12.56 14.38
CA ILE A 213 3.78 -11.47 14.85
C ILE A 213 2.45 -11.56 14.11
N ILE A 214 1.38 -11.79 14.86
CA ILE A 214 0.03 -11.94 14.31
C ILE A 214 -0.59 -10.57 14.09
N GLY A 215 -1.10 -10.35 12.86
CA GLY A 215 -1.75 -9.11 12.48
C GLY A 215 -3.14 -9.00 13.12
N ARG A 216 -3.33 -7.97 13.95
CA ARG A 216 -4.65 -7.69 14.54
C ARG A 216 -5.66 -7.24 13.49
N LEU A 217 -5.23 -6.48 12.48
CA LEU A 217 -6.04 -5.99 11.37
C LEU A 217 -5.46 -6.45 10.05
N HIS A 218 -6.33 -6.90 9.16
CA HIS A 218 -5.97 -7.29 7.82
C HIS A 218 -6.05 -6.13 6.83
N PRO A 219 -5.34 -6.20 5.70
CA PRO A 219 -5.35 -5.13 4.70
C PRO A 219 -6.72 -5.02 4.01
N VAL A 220 -7.04 -3.80 3.60
CA VAL A 220 -8.25 -3.51 2.84
C VAL A 220 -8.08 -3.96 1.39
N ILE A 221 -9.06 -4.71 0.90
CA ILE A 221 -9.17 -5.11 -0.51
C ILE A 221 -10.11 -4.13 -1.21
N LYS A 222 -9.63 -3.55 -2.30
CA LYS A 222 -10.33 -2.51 -3.06
C LYS A 222 -10.93 -3.09 -4.35
N LYS A 223 -11.85 -2.36 -4.99
CA LYS A 223 -12.40 -2.67 -6.32
C LYS A 223 -13.19 -3.99 -6.43
N VAL A 224 -13.68 -4.54 -5.32
CA VAL A 224 -14.61 -5.67 -5.34
C VAL A 224 -16.03 -5.14 -5.52
N ILE A 225 -16.79 -5.70 -6.45
CA ILE A 225 -18.17 -5.28 -6.72
C ILE A 225 -19.03 -5.45 -5.46
N GLY A 226 -19.85 -4.44 -5.17
CA GLY A 226 -20.75 -4.44 -4.01
C GLY A 226 -20.04 -4.19 -2.68
N SER A 227 -18.71 -4.03 -2.65
CA SER A 227 -18.00 -3.64 -1.44
C SER A 227 -18.12 -2.14 -1.16
N HIS A 228 -17.89 -1.75 0.10
CA HIS A 228 -17.82 -0.33 0.46
C HIS A 228 -16.77 0.41 -0.39
N PRO A 229 -16.99 1.69 -0.78
CA PRO A 229 -16.04 2.46 -1.59
C PRO A 229 -14.62 2.56 -1.03
N LYS A 230 -14.47 2.47 0.30
CA LYS A 230 -13.16 2.41 0.98
C LYS A 230 -12.51 1.02 0.91
N GLY A 231 -13.21 0.02 0.38
CA GLY A 231 -12.84 -1.38 0.31
C GLY A 231 -13.42 -2.21 1.45
N ALA A 232 -13.14 -3.52 1.42
CA ALA A 232 -13.58 -4.51 2.38
C ALA A 232 -12.41 -5.30 2.95
N LEU A 233 -12.59 -5.91 4.12
CA LEU A 233 -11.62 -6.80 4.72
C LEU A 233 -11.94 -8.25 4.37
N LEU A 234 -10.95 -9.03 3.96
CA LEU A 234 -11.14 -10.45 3.67
C LEU A 234 -11.30 -11.27 4.95
N VAL A 235 -10.62 -10.84 6.01
CA VAL A 235 -10.69 -11.41 7.36
C VAL A 235 -10.93 -10.27 8.33
N SER A 236 -12.04 -10.32 9.06
CA SER A 236 -12.44 -9.28 10.02
C SER A 236 -13.30 -9.87 11.13
N PHE A 237 -13.07 -9.41 12.35
CA PHE A 237 -13.83 -9.77 13.55
C PHE A 237 -14.13 -8.46 14.29
N ASP A 238 -15.18 -7.77 13.86
CA ASP A 238 -15.53 -6.42 14.35
C ASP A 238 -16.57 -6.43 15.47
N LYS A 239 -17.18 -7.59 15.75
CA LYS A 239 -18.18 -7.75 16.80
C LYS A 239 -17.82 -8.91 17.73
N ARG A 240 -18.14 -8.78 19.00
CA ARG A 240 -17.94 -9.83 20.01
C ARG A 240 -18.57 -11.19 19.63
N SER A 241 -19.68 -11.18 18.91
CA SER A 241 -20.32 -12.41 18.42
C SER A 241 -19.47 -13.22 17.43
N PHE A 242 -18.44 -12.63 16.85
CA PHE A 242 -17.52 -13.29 15.93
C PHE A 242 -16.23 -13.77 16.61
N GLU A 243 -16.05 -13.42 17.88
CA GLU A 243 -14.88 -13.80 18.66
C GLU A 243 -15.08 -15.16 19.31
N SER A 244 -14.01 -15.92 19.44
CA SER A 244 -13.99 -17.23 20.02
C SER A 244 -12.69 -17.50 20.79
N TYR A 245 -12.69 -18.52 21.61
CA TYR A 245 -11.50 -18.97 22.35
C TYR A 245 -10.89 -17.93 23.30
N GLY A 246 -11.71 -16.99 23.83
CA GLY A 246 -11.23 -16.00 24.80
C GLY A 246 -10.36 -14.89 24.23
N HIS A 247 -10.41 -14.66 22.92
CA HIS A 247 -9.74 -13.54 22.26
C HIS A 247 -10.64 -12.29 22.20
N ASP A 248 -11.18 -11.89 23.34
CA ASP A 248 -12.04 -10.70 23.47
C ASP A 248 -11.31 -9.48 22.93
N GLU A 249 -11.96 -8.74 22.01
CA GLU A 249 -11.42 -7.58 21.30
C GLU A 249 -10.14 -7.87 20.49
N GLY A 250 -9.78 -9.13 20.29
CA GLY A 250 -8.58 -9.59 19.61
C GLY A 250 -8.63 -9.46 18.09
N GLN A 251 -9.79 -9.20 17.50
CA GLN A 251 -9.97 -9.06 16.05
C GLN A 251 -9.28 -10.20 15.26
N GLY A 252 -8.23 -9.89 14.45
CA GLY A 252 -7.46 -10.86 13.67
C GLY A 252 -6.80 -11.98 14.47
N LEU A 253 -6.67 -11.86 15.80
CA LEU A 253 -6.16 -12.94 16.65
C LEU A 253 -7.09 -14.17 16.66
N ASN A 254 -8.37 -14.00 16.33
CA ASN A 254 -9.34 -15.09 16.17
C ASN A 254 -9.07 -15.97 14.93
N ALA A 255 -8.31 -15.47 13.95
CA ALA A 255 -7.79 -16.22 12.81
C ALA A 255 -6.32 -15.82 12.59
N PRO A 256 -5.37 -16.39 13.37
CA PRO A 256 -4.01 -15.90 13.44
C PRO A 256 -3.28 -16.00 12.09
N VAL A 257 -3.11 -14.87 11.45
CA VAL A 257 -2.32 -14.68 10.23
C VAL A 257 -1.23 -13.68 10.54
N SER A 258 0.02 -13.99 10.18
CA SER A 258 1.12 -13.06 10.43
C SER A 258 0.93 -11.73 9.68
N GLU A 259 1.45 -10.63 10.25
CA GLU A 259 1.43 -9.31 9.59
C GLU A 259 2.03 -9.37 8.18
N TYR A 260 3.12 -10.12 8.02
CA TYR A 260 3.72 -10.36 6.71
C TYR A 260 2.75 -11.05 5.74
N ALA A 261 2.13 -12.16 6.15
CA ALA A 261 1.22 -12.90 5.27
C ALA A 261 -0.04 -12.06 4.95
N ALA A 262 -0.55 -11.31 5.93
CA ALA A 262 -1.68 -10.42 5.73
C ALA A 262 -1.34 -9.31 4.73
N PHE A 263 -0.19 -8.66 4.88
CA PHE A 263 0.31 -7.66 3.94
C PHE A 263 0.51 -8.26 2.54
N ALA A 264 1.20 -9.41 2.46
CA ALA A 264 1.55 -10.07 1.21
C ALA A 264 0.30 -10.44 0.39
N TYR A 265 -0.66 -11.16 0.99
CA TYR A 265 -1.86 -11.53 0.24
C TYR A 265 -2.71 -10.33 -0.17
N GLY A 266 -2.79 -9.31 0.70
CA GLY A 266 -3.57 -8.11 0.39
C GLY A 266 -2.95 -7.27 -0.72
N THR A 267 -1.62 -7.15 -0.72
CA THR A 267 -0.87 -6.46 -1.77
C THR A 267 -0.99 -7.18 -3.11
N ALA A 268 -0.79 -8.51 -3.13
CA ALA A 268 -0.95 -9.31 -4.34
C ALA A 268 -2.37 -9.24 -4.89
N LEU A 269 -3.38 -9.38 -4.04
CA LEU A 269 -4.78 -9.34 -4.46
C LEU A 269 -5.18 -7.96 -4.99
N ASN A 270 -4.77 -6.88 -4.33
CA ASN A 270 -5.02 -5.53 -4.84
C ASN A 270 -4.30 -5.27 -6.17
N CYS A 271 -3.06 -5.78 -6.34
CA CYS A 271 -2.33 -5.71 -7.61
C CYS A 271 -3.08 -6.43 -8.74
N LEU A 272 -3.61 -7.63 -8.48
CA LEU A 272 -4.43 -8.36 -9.45
C LEU A 272 -5.73 -7.62 -9.79
N LEU A 273 -6.41 -7.05 -8.78
CA LEU A 273 -7.66 -6.30 -8.97
C LEU A 273 -7.45 -5.00 -9.75
N ASP A 274 -6.24 -4.48 -9.79
CA ASP A 274 -5.87 -3.30 -10.59
C ASP A 274 -5.58 -3.66 -12.05
N ASP A 275 -5.24 -4.90 -12.35
CA ASP A 275 -4.93 -5.38 -13.70
C ASP A 275 -6.14 -6.05 -14.36
N LYS A 276 -6.70 -5.41 -15.38
CA LYS A 276 -7.86 -5.92 -16.16
C LYS A 276 -7.62 -7.30 -16.76
N LYS A 277 -6.37 -7.72 -16.95
CA LYS A 277 -6.03 -9.05 -17.48
C LYS A 277 -6.29 -10.17 -16.48
N HIS A 278 -6.30 -9.84 -15.19
CA HIS A 278 -6.46 -10.80 -14.11
C HIS A 278 -7.83 -10.78 -13.46
N VAL A 279 -8.74 -9.92 -13.94
CA VAL A 279 -10.06 -9.72 -13.35
C VAL A 279 -11.17 -9.88 -14.37
N ARG A 280 -12.22 -10.59 -13.99
CA ARG A 280 -13.48 -10.63 -14.71
C ARG A 280 -14.65 -10.41 -13.76
N MET A 281 -15.65 -9.71 -14.27
CA MET A 281 -16.87 -9.40 -13.53
C MET A 281 -18.02 -10.18 -14.14
N ILE A 282 -18.63 -11.07 -13.37
CA ILE A 282 -19.79 -11.87 -13.82
C ILE A 282 -20.93 -11.65 -12.82
N GLY A 283 -21.97 -10.92 -13.28
CA GLY A 283 -23.04 -10.49 -12.39
C GLY A 283 -22.52 -9.66 -11.20
N GLY A 284 -22.86 -10.04 -9.99
CA GLY A 284 -22.39 -9.40 -8.76
C GLY A 284 -21.09 -9.98 -8.20
N THR A 285 -20.34 -10.76 -8.98
CA THR A 285 -19.14 -11.49 -8.51
C THR A 285 -17.90 -10.99 -9.26
N THR A 286 -16.84 -10.71 -8.52
CA THR A 286 -15.51 -10.40 -9.06
C THR A 286 -14.67 -11.66 -9.04
N ILE A 287 -14.26 -12.15 -10.20
CA ILE A 287 -13.37 -13.31 -10.34
C ILE A 287 -11.96 -12.80 -10.58
N VAL A 288 -11.01 -13.29 -9.78
CA VAL A 288 -9.59 -12.98 -9.89
C VAL A 288 -8.83 -14.27 -10.16
N TYR A 289 -7.92 -14.26 -11.12
CA TYR A 289 -7.15 -15.44 -11.52
C TYR A 289 -5.71 -15.07 -11.87
N TRP A 290 -4.79 -16.00 -11.61
CA TRP A 290 -3.36 -15.84 -11.89
C TRP A 290 -2.69 -17.19 -12.05
N ALA A 291 -1.52 -17.22 -12.70
CA ALA A 291 -0.67 -18.39 -12.82
C ALA A 291 0.53 -18.25 -11.87
N GLU A 292 0.86 -19.29 -11.12
CA GLU A 292 2.02 -19.30 -10.20
C GLU A 292 3.37 -19.32 -10.95
N LYS A 293 3.39 -19.84 -12.18
CA LYS A 293 4.57 -19.83 -13.04
C LYS A 293 4.22 -19.11 -14.34
N ALA A 294 5.09 -18.22 -14.76
CA ALA A 294 4.92 -17.21 -15.81
C ALA A 294 4.62 -17.72 -17.25
N LYS A 295 3.87 -18.81 -17.42
CA LYS A 295 3.36 -19.23 -18.73
C LYS A 295 2.01 -18.56 -18.96
N SER A 296 2.05 -17.43 -19.64
CA SER A 296 0.87 -16.62 -20.04
C SER A 296 -0.22 -17.43 -20.77
N ALA A 297 0.15 -18.53 -21.43
CA ALA A 297 -0.79 -19.38 -22.16
C ALA A 297 -1.94 -19.92 -21.28
N TYR A 298 -1.70 -20.26 -20.02
CA TYR A 298 -2.76 -20.74 -19.12
C TYR A 298 -3.74 -19.62 -18.74
N GLN A 299 -3.23 -18.41 -18.53
CA GLN A 299 -4.08 -17.25 -18.24
C GLN A 299 -4.95 -16.91 -19.45
N ASP A 300 -4.37 -16.97 -20.66
CA ASP A 300 -5.07 -16.72 -21.91
C ASP A 300 -6.20 -17.74 -22.12
N ILE A 301 -5.95 -19.04 -21.88
CA ILE A 301 -6.94 -20.09 -21.96
C ILE A 301 -8.07 -19.87 -20.96
N PHE A 302 -7.74 -19.60 -19.70
CA PHE A 302 -8.74 -19.36 -18.66
C PHE A 302 -9.57 -18.10 -18.96
N ASN A 303 -8.94 -17.07 -19.49
CA ASN A 303 -9.62 -15.86 -19.95
C ASN A 303 -10.62 -16.15 -21.09
N ILE A 304 -10.22 -16.94 -22.08
CA ILE A 304 -11.10 -17.36 -23.18
C ILE A 304 -12.31 -18.14 -22.64
N PHE A 305 -12.11 -19.04 -21.67
CA PHE A 305 -13.21 -19.77 -21.05
C PHE A 305 -14.20 -18.86 -20.31
N LEU A 306 -13.73 -17.79 -19.67
CA LEU A 306 -14.57 -16.88 -18.90
C LEU A 306 -15.25 -15.81 -19.76
N SER A 307 -14.59 -15.32 -20.81
CA SER A 307 -15.05 -14.18 -21.61
C SER A 307 -15.58 -14.58 -22.98
N GLY A 308 -15.18 -15.74 -23.49
CA GLY A 308 -15.42 -16.13 -24.88
C GLY A 308 -14.62 -15.30 -25.91
N GLU A 309 -13.80 -14.37 -25.47
CA GLU A 309 -13.04 -13.46 -26.33
C GLU A 309 -11.56 -13.88 -26.41
N LYS A 310 -11.01 -13.87 -27.62
CA LYS A 310 -9.58 -14.08 -27.87
C LYS A 310 -8.86 -12.74 -27.84
N GLU A 311 -8.20 -12.42 -26.74
CA GLU A 311 -7.38 -11.21 -26.65
C GLU A 311 -5.97 -11.36 -27.24
N SER A 312 -5.45 -12.57 -27.41
CA SER A 312 -4.12 -12.83 -27.95
C SER A 312 -4.12 -13.96 -28.95
N GLY A 313 -3.47 -13.76 -30.10
CA GLY A 313 -3.28 -14.79 -31.14
C GLY A 313 -2.35 -15.95 -30.75
N ARG A 314 -2.13 -16.16 -29.43
CA ARG A 314 -1.21 -17.17 -28.87
C ARG A 314 -1.82 -18.56 -28.72
N VAL A 315 -3.15 -18.65 -28.70
CA VAL A 315 -3.88 -19.93 -28.61
C VAL A 315 -4.67 -20.12 -29.89
N SER A 316 -4.37 -21.18 -30.64
CA SER A 316 -5.08 -21.49 -31.88
C SER A 316 -6.46 -22.09 -31.61
N ASP A 317 -7.38 -22.01 -32.60
CA ASP A 317 -8.68 -22.65 -32.50
C ASP A 317 -8.56 -24.18 -32.37
N GLN A 318 -7.48 -24.74 -32.92
CA GLN A 318 -7.21 -26.17 -32.88
C GLN A 318 -6.80 -26.60 -31.47
N ASP A 319 -5.96 -25.79 -30.77
CA ASP A 319 -5.57 -26.03 -29.38
C ASP A 319 -6.79 -25.96 -28.44
N LEU A 320 -7.65 -24.96 -28.61
CA LEU A 320 -8.87 -24.82 -27.82
C LEU A 320 -9.84 -26.01 -28.01
N LYS A 321 -10.04 -26.45 -29.26
CA LYS A 321 -10.87 -27.65 -29.55
C LYS A 321 -10.25 -28.90 -28.90
N GLY A 322 -8.94 -29.06 -28.98
CA GLY A 322 -8.22 -30.15 -28.34
C GLY A 322 -8.42 -30.18 -26.82
N ILE A 323 -8.24 -29.03 -26.17
CA ILE A 323 -8.40 -28.86 -24.72
C ILE A 323 -9.85 -29.19 -24.30
N ILE A 324 -10.85 -28.61 -24.97
CA ILE A 324 -12.26 -28.83 -24.68
C ILE A 324 -12.62 -30.30 -24.88
N THR A 325 -12.14 -30.94 -25.94
CA THR A 325 -12.38 -32.35 -26.23
C THR A 325 -11.77 -33.25 -25.14
N ASN A 326 -10.56 -32.94 -24.68
CA ASN A 326 -9.91 -33.72 -23.62
C ASN A 326 -10.61 -33.53 -22.27
N ILE A 327 -11.02 -32.30 -21.90
CA ILE A 327 -11.79 -32.05 -20.69
C ILE A 327 -13.13 -32.82 -20.71
N LEU A 328 -13.85 -32.81 -21.83
CA LEU A 328 -15.12 -33.54 -21.98
C LEU A 328 -14.94 -35.06 -21.89
N ARG A 329 -13.76 -35.59 -22.19
CA ARG A 329 -13.40 -37.01 -22.08
C ARG A 329 -12.79 -37.36 -20.73
N GLY A 330 -12.62 -36.41 -19.81
CA GLY A 330 -11.93 -36.60 -18.52
C GLY A 330 -10.43 -36.89 -18.67
N MET A 331 -9.84 -36.49 -19.82
CA MET A 331 -8.43 -36.66 -20.11
C MET A 331 -7.65 -35.37 -19.77
N PRO A 332 -6.35 -35.49 -19.41
CA PRO A 332 -5.51 -34.29 -19.27
C PRO A 332 -5.51 -33.47 -20.54
N ALA A 333 -5.63 -32.17 -20.40
CA ALA A 333 -5.50 -31.24 -21.54
C ALA A 333 -4.01 -31.00 -21.79
N ASP A 334 -3.44 -31.69 -22.77
CA ASP A 334 -2.05 -31.42 -23.22
C ASP A 334 -2.08 -30.32 -24.28
N LEU A 335 -1.36 -29.25 -24.02
CA LEU A 335 -0.91 -28.31 -25.04
C LEU A 335 0.41 -28.83 -25.57
N GLU A 336 0.54 -29.02 -26.90
CA GLU A 336 1.81 -29.41 -27.51
C GLU A 336 2.93 -28.50 -27.02
N ASN A 337 3.94 -29.08 -26.35
CA ASN A 337 5.09 -28.43 -25.71
C ASN A 337 4.83 -27.68 -24.38
N VAL A 338 3.71 -27.85 -23.70
CA VAL A 338 3.47 -27.29 -22.37
C VAL A 338 3.15 -28.40 -21.39
N VAL A 339 4.10 -28.73 -20.52
CA VAL A 339 3.85 -29.65 -19.38
C VAL A 339 2.80 -28.97 -18.50
N ILE A 340 1.62 -29.57 -18.41
CA ILE A 340 0.53 -29.09 -17.55
C ILE A 340 0.89 -29.39 -16.11
N ASP A 341 1.21 -28.33 -15.36
CA ASP A 341 1.27 -28.39 -13.90
C ASP A 341 -0.18 -28.15 -13.40
N PRO A 342 -0.82 -29.15 -12.76
CA PRO A 342 -2.20 -28.99 -12.28
C PRO A 342 -2.35 -27.91 -11.21
N GLN A 343 -1.24 -27.36 -10.70
CA GLN A 343 -1.21 -26.22 -9.76
C GLN A 343 -0.86 -24.90 -10.44
N ALA A 344 -0.77 -24.86 -11.77
CA ALA A 344 -0.26 -23.69 -12.49
C ALA A 344 -1.18 -22.47 -12.43
N VAL A 345 -2.48 -22.66 -12.24
CA VAL A 345 -3.46 -21.56 -12.20
C VAL A 345 -4.21 -21.57 -10.88
N SER A 346 -4.14 -20.45 -10.18
CA SER A 346 -4.98 -20.19 -9.01
C SER A 346 -6.08 -19.18 -9.40
N TYR A 347 -7.27 -19.41 -8.90
CA TYR A 347 -8.37 -18.46 -9.05
C TYR A 347 -9.15 -18.33 -7.74
N THR A 348 -9.80 -17.21 -7.58
CA THR A 348 -10.78 -16.99 -6.52
C THR A 348 -11.92 -16.11 -7.03
N HIS A 349 -13.07 -16.25 -6.43
CA HIS A 349 -14.20 -15.36 -6.64
C HIS A 349 -14.47 -14.58 -5.36
N LEU A 350 -14.70 -13.29 -5.52
CA LEU A 350 -14.99 -12.36 -4.43
C LEU A 350 -16.40 -11.83 -4.61
N ARG A 351 -17.21 -12.00 -3.59
CA ARG A 351 -18.55 -11.44 -3.50
C ARG A 351 -18.64 -10.66 -2.20
N ALA A 352 -19.11 -9.42 -2.28
CA ALA A 352 -19.41 -8.66 -1.08
C ALA A 352 -20.63 -9.30 -0.40
N HIS A 353 -20.52 -9.60 0.88
CA HIS A 353 -21.65 -9.92 1.71
C HIS A 353 -22.18 -8.62 2.29
N GLU A 354 -23.38 -8.22 1.88
CA GLU A 354 -24.11 -7.17 2.57
C GLU A 354 -24.64 -7.76 3.87
N THR A 355 -24.00 -7.41 4.98
CA THR A 355 -24.57 -7.60 6.30
C THR A 355 -25.42 -6.40 6.65
N GLU A 356 -26.45 -6.12 5.84
CA GLU A 356 -27.54 -5.29 6.28
C GLU A 356 -28.49 -6.12 7.15
N LEU A 357 -28.21 -6.19 8.43
CA LEU A 357 -29.22 -6.41 9.43
C LEU A 357 -29.93 -5.08 9.64
N HIS A 358 -30.98 -4.85 8.84
CA HIS A 358 -32.00 -3.89 9.22
C HIS A 358 -32.73 -4.47 10.43
N LEU A 359 -32.40 -3.95 11.61
CA LEU A 359 -33.23 -3.99 12.80
C LEU A 359 -33.91 -2.64 12.95
#